data_a309ed3cc45b81a798fb480a294ddc81
#
_entry.id   a309ed3cc45b81a798fb480a294ddc81
#
_cell.length_a   1.000
_cell.length_b   1.000
_cell.length_c   1.000
_cell.angle_alpha   90.00
_cell.angle_beta   90.00
_cell.angle_gamma   90.00
#
_symmetry.space_group_name_H-M   'P 1'
#
loop_
_entity.id
_entity.type
_entity.pdbx_description
1 polymer ?
#
loop_
_entity_poly.entity_id
_entity_poly.type
_entity_poly.pdbx_seq_one_letter_code
_entity_poly.pdbx_strand_id
1 'polypeptide(L)'
;RETMVIAHRGASALAPHENTLEAFQIAIDLKADMVEFDVRKTSDNILIVFHDGTIDGRKIGDMTYNRINDIASKEGYRVPTLDEVLELCSGKICLDIELKESGYERRVIDLVKGRFGYGEFSIKSFKDKVSYNVKAIDPRIKTGLLVGKKKAKLGVRLNEYFPERRMRRCKADFISPNYLLCTKKFVKRMKRKHIPVYVWTVNDPHWMRRMCRLGVDAVITDRPDIMR
;
A
#
# COMPACT_ATOMS: atom_id res chain seq x y z
N ARG A 1 21.28 -5.84 5.73
CA ARG A 1 20.23 -5.88 4.67
C ARG A 1 19.87 -4.46 4.34
N GLU A 2 19.88 -4.09 3.07
CA GLU A 2 19.53 -2.76 2.61
C GLU A 2 18.04 -2.52 2.80
N THR A 3 17.64 -1.28 3.16
CA THR A 3 16.22 -0.90 3.31
C THR A 3 15.58 -0.79 1.93
N MET A 4 14.50 -1.51 1.68
CA MET A 4 13.75 -1.43 0.43
C MET A 4 13.10 -0.06 0.23
N VAL A 5 13.00 0.38 -1.01
CA VAL A 5 12.31 1.61 -1.42
C VAL A 5 11.01 1.23 -2.12
N ILE A 6 9.89 1.65 -1.55
CA ILE A 6 8.54 1.42 -2.08
C ILE A 6 7.97 2.75 -2.55
N ALA A 7 7.65 2.86 -3.83
CA ALA A 7 7.09 4.07 -4.42
C ALA A 7 5.59 4.17 -4.08
N HIS A 8 5.22 5.13 -3.21
CA HIS A 8 3.87 5.34 -2.69
C HIS A 8 2.94 5.88 -3.77
N ARG A 9 1.94 5.09 -4.16
CA ARG A 9 1.01 5.39 -5.26
C ARG A 9 1.76 5.66 -6.59
N GLY A 10 2.85 4.91 -6.80
CA GLY A 10 3.86 5.23 -7.79
C GLY A 10 4.86 6.27 -7.29
N ALA A 11 5.63 6.87 -8.19
CA ALA A 11 6.48 8.02 -7.88
C ALA A 11 5.62 9.30 -7.83
N SER A 12 4.70 9.37 -6.85
CA SER A 12 3.57 10.30 -6.86
C SER A 12 3.96 11.79 -6.79
N ALA A 13 5.12 12.10 -6.19
CA ALA A 13 5.63 13.49 -6.19
C ALA A 13 6.32 13.89 -7.51
N LEU A 14 6.56 12.96 -8.42
CA LEU A 14 7.23 13.18 -9.71
C LEU A 14 6.27 13.06 -10.91
N ALA A 15 5.04 12.59 -10.66
CA ALA A 15 3.98 12.51 -11.66
C ALA A 15 2.93 13.60 -11.42
N PRO A 16 2.17 14.02 -12.46
CA PRO A 16 1.05 14.96 -12.29
C PRO A 16 -0.04 14.45 -11.34
N HIS A 17 -0.28 13.13 -11.35
CA HIS A 17 -1.30 12.48 -10.52
C HIS A 17 -0.79 11.17 -9.95
N GLU A 18 -1.10 10.91 -8.67
CA GLU A 18 -0.85 9.64 -7.98
C GLU A 18 -1.72 8.49 -8.52
N ASN A 19 -1.33 7.24 -8.27
CA ASN A 19 -2.11 6.07 -8.65
C ASN A 19 -2.46 6.01 -10.17
N THR A 20 -1.57 6.51 -11.01
CA THR A 20 -1.69 6.49 -12.48
C THR A 20 -0.61 5.61 -13.11
N LEU A 21 -0.86 5.14 -14.33
CA LEU A 21 0.14 4.36 -15.07
C LEU A 21 1.45 5.12 -15.26
N GLU A 22 1.37 6.46 -15.45
CA GLU A 22 2.54 7.34 -15.52
C GLU A 22 3.36 7.32 -14.23
N ALA A 23 2.70 7.47 -13.07
CA ALA A 23 3.37 7.43 -11.77
C ALA A 23 4.05 6.08 -11.52
N PHE A 24 3.45 4.98 -11.96
CA PHE A 24 4.05 3.64 -11.85
C PHE A 24 5.21 3.46 -12.83
N GLN A 25 5.10 3.96 -14.05
CA GLN A 25 6.21 3.90 -15.02
C GLN A 25 7.45 4.65 -14.51
N ILE A 26 7.28 5.86 -13.93
CA ILE A 26 8.38 6.60 -13.32
C ILE A 26 9.04 5.79 -12.19
N ALA A 27 8.25 5.12 -11.34
CA ALA A 27 8.79 4.27 -10.28
C ALA A 27 9.59 3.07 -10.82
N ILE A 28 9.16 2.47 -11.93
CA ILE A 28 9.89 1.41 -12.65
C ILE A 28 11.21 1.94 -13.18
N ASP A 29 11.19 3.09 -13.85
CA ASP A 29 12.37 3.71 -14.46
C ASP A 29 13.43 4.10 -13.40
N LEU A 30 12.97 4.52 -12.22
CA LEU A 30 13.80 4.79 -11.05
C LEU A 30 14.28 3.52 -10.33
N LYS A 31 13.86 2.33 -10.77
CA LYS A 31 14.23 1.04 -10.17
C LYS A 31 13.87 0.96 -8.68
N ALA A 32 12.71 1.49 -8.29
CA ALA A 32 12.18 1.24 -6.95
C ALA A 32 11.99 -0.28 -6.75
N ASP A 33 12.11 -0.78 -5.51
CA ASP A 33 11.97 -2.22 -5.25
C ASP A 33 10.51 -2.68 -5.40
N MET A 34 9.56 -1.82 -5.03
CA MET A 34 8.13 -2.08 -5.15
C MET A 34 7.38 -0.80 -5.50
N VAL A 35 6.21 -0.94 -6.10
CA VAL A 35 5.18 0.12 -6.14
C VAL A 35 4.09 -0.20 -5.14
N GLU A 36 3.65 0.81 -4.44
CA GLU A 36 2.47 0.74 -3.58
C GLU A 36 1.29 1.42 -4.27
N PHE A 37 0.11 0.84 -4.14
CA PHE A 37 -1.12 1.41 -4.68
C PHE A 37 -2.37 0.94 -3.97
N ASP A 38 -3.46 1.70 -4.15
CA ASP A 38 -4.73 1.56 -3.46
C ASP A 38 -5.78 0.93 -4.37
N VAL A 39 -6.42 -0.16 -3.94
CA VAL A 39 -7.48 -0.83 -4.71
C VAL A 39 -8.84 -0.54 -4.11
N ARG A 40 -9.79 -0.17 -4.98
CA ARG A 40 -11.23 -0.01 -4.69
C ARG A 40 -12.07 -0.72 -5.72
N LYS A 41 -13.35 -0.87 -5.41
CA LYS A 41 -14.34 -1.48 -6.29
C LYS A 41 -15.46 -0.48 -6.61
N THR A 42 -15.81 -0.36 -7.89
CA THR A 42 -16.91 0.46 -8.41
C THR A 42 -18.27 -0.25 -8.26
N SER A 43 -19.38 0.48 -8.51
CA SER A 43 -20.73 -0.11 -8.47
C SER A 43 -20.96 -1.18 -9.53
N ASP A 44 -20.33 -1.04 -10.70
CA ASP A 44 -20.34 -2.03 -11.79
C ASP A 44 -19.25 -3.11 -11.66
N ASN A 45 -18.74 -3.31 -10.42
CA ASN A 45 -17.77 -4.34 -10.05
C ASN A 45 -16.42 -4.27 -10.77
N ILE A 46 -15.97 -3.13 -11.24
CA ILE A 46 -14.61 -2.95 -11.74
C ILE A 46 -13.66 -2.69 -10.56
N LEU A 47 -12.51 -3.37 -10.54
CA LEU A 47 -11.43 -3.07 -9.60
C LEU A 47 -10.55 -1.97 -10.20
N ILE A 48 -10.45 -0.87 -9.48
CA ILE A 48 -9.71 0.33 -9.88
C ILE A 48 -8.60 0.65 -8.90
N VAL A 49 -7.61 1.41 -9.34
CA VAL A 49 -6.52 1.90 -8.50
C VAL A 49 -6.76 3.38 -8.19
N PHE A 50 -7.24 3.63 -6.95
CA PHE A 50 -7.64 4.96 -6.50
C PHE A 50 -7.64 5.05 -4.98
N HIS A 51 -7.11 6.15 -4.42
CA HIS A 51 -6.96 6.27 -2.96
C HIS A 51 -8.24 6.67 -2.25
N ASP A 52 -8.90 7.77 -2.67
CA ASP A 52 -10.00 8.37 -1.93
C ASP A 52 -11.29 7.53 -2.00
N GLY A 53 -12.10 7.58 -0.95
CA GLY A 53 -13.41 6.93 -0.92
C GLY A 53 -14.46 7.64 -1.75
N THR A 54 -14.15 8.88 -2.16
CA THR A 54 -15.04 9.76 -2.93
C THR A 54 -14.27 10.47 -4.03
N ILE A 55 -14.96 10.82 -5.10
CA ILE A 55 -14.52 11.75 -6.13
C ILE A 55 -15.66 12.73 -6.41
N ASP A 56 -15.39 14.03 -6.47
CA ASP A 56 -16.42 15.08 -6.61
C ASP A 56 -17.57 14.93 -5.59
N GLY A 57 -17.22 14.63 -4.32
CA GLY A 57 -18.16 14.43 -3.21
C GLY A 57 -19.01 13.15 -3.26
N ARG A 58 -18.85 12.30 -4.27
CA ARG A 58 -19.61 11.05 -4.48
C ARG A 58 -18.77 9.84 -4.12
N LYS A 59 -19.37 8.83 -3.50
CA LYS A 59 -18.66 7.60 -3.13
C LYS A 59 -18.29 6.79 -4.37
N ILE A 60 -17.06 6.30 -4.41
CA ILE A 60 -16.54 5.43 -5.48
C ILE A 60 -17.41 4.19 -5.68
N GLY A 61 -17.78 3.52 -4.59
CA GLY A 61 -18.60 2.30 -4.64
C GLY A 61 -20.03 2.48 -5.15
N ASP A 62 -20.50 3.73 -5.26
CA ASP A 62 -21.86 4.07 -5.76
C ASP A 62 -21.85 4.51 -7.24
N MET A 63 -20.67 4.54 -7.88
CA MET A 63 -20.50 4.99 -9.27
C MET A 63 -19.93 3.89 -10.16
N THR A 64 -20.31 3.92 -11.44
CA THR A 64 -19.70 3.09 -12.48
C THR A 64 -18.29 3.60 -12.81
N TYR A 65 -17.45 2.72 -13.33
CA TYR A 65 -16.11 3.04 -13.78
C TYR A 65 -16.08 4.20 -14.80
N ASN A 66 -16.99 4.17 -15.78
CA ASN A 66 -17.08 5.24 -16.78
C ASN A 66 -17.39 6.59 -16.13
N ARG A 67 -18.32 6.63 -15.15
CA ARG A 67 -18.67 7.88 -14.46
C ARG A 67 -17.51 8.43 -13.66
N ILE A 68 -16.70 7.58 -13.03
CA ILE A 68 -15.49 7.99 -12.31
C ILE A 68 -14.50 8.64 -13.28
N ASN A 69 -14.28 8.03 -14.46
CA ASN A 69 -13.37 8.57 -15.46
C ASN A 69 -13.89 9.82 -16.16
N ASP A 70 -15.21 10.00 -16.33
CA ASP A 70 -15.79 11.27 -16.78
C ASP A 70 -15.44 12.43 -15.85
N ILE A 71 -15.34 12.16 -14.53
CA ILE A 71 -14.96 13.16 -13.55
C ILE A 71 -13.44 13.38 -13.58
N ALA A 72 -12.64 12.31 -13.51
CA ALA A 72 -11.18 12.39 -13.49
C ALA A 72 -10.62 13.05 -14.77
N SER A 73 -11.22 12.81 -15.92
CA SER A 73 -10.79 13.41 -17.19
C SER A 73 -10.90 14.93 -17.22
N LYS A 74 -11.79 15.54 -16.43
CA LYS A 74 -11.89 17.00 -16.29
C LYS A 74 -10.67 17.59 -15.56
N GLU A 75 -9.99 16.77 -14.76
CA GLU A 75 -8.75 17.12 -14.07
C GLU A 75 -7.49 16.64 -14.84
N GLY A 76 -7.68 16.13 -16.06
CA GLY A 76 -6.60 15.76 -16.97
C GLY A 76 -5.98 14.39 -16.74
N TYR A 77 -6.64 13.46 -16.01
CA TYR A 77 -6.13 12.11 -15.82
C TYR A 77 -7.21 11.03 -15.98
N ARG A 78 -6.79 9.79 -16.04
CA ARG A 78 -7.64 8.61 -16.05
C ARG A 78 -7.30 7.70 -14.87
N VAL A 79 -8.32 7.23 -14.18
CA VAL A 79 -8.19 6.22 -13.11
C VAL A 79 -7.96 4.87 -13.78
N PRO A 80 -6.82 4.18 -13.56
CA PRO A 80 -6.57 2.88 -14.17
C PRO A 80 -7.35 1.78 -13.46
N THR A 81 -7.65 0.71 -14.19
CA THR A 81 -8.09 -0.54 -13.60
C THR A 81 -6.92 -1.27 -12.93
N LEU A 82 -7.23 -2.17 -11.99
CA LEU A 82 -6.21 -3.03 -11.40
C LEU A 82 -5.48 -3.85 -12.47
N ASP A 83 -6.21 -4.37 -13.45
CA ASP A 83 -5.65 -5.21 -14.52
C ASP A 83 -4.59 -4.47 -15.35
N GLU A 84 -4.86 -3.20 -15.70
CA GLU A 84 -3.90 -2.34 -16.42
C GLU A 84 -2.62 -2.09 -15.60
N VAL A 85 -2.75 -1.87 -14.29
CA VAL A 85 -1.59 -1.68 -13.40
C VAL A 85 -0.78 -2.97 -13.29
N LEU A 86 -1.44 -4.11 -13.15
CA LEU A 86 -0.77 -5.42 -13.10
C LEU A 86 -0.04 -5.73 -14.40
N GLU A 87 -0.63 -5.42 -15.55
CA GLU A 87 0.00 -5.60 -16.86
C GLU A 87 1.26 -4.73 -17.01
N LEU A 88 1.18 -3.45 -16.62
CA LEU A 88 2.32 -2.54 -16.66
C LEU A 88 3.48 -3.02 -15.79
N CYS A 89 3.19 -3.49 -14.57
CA CYS A 89 4.19 -3.82 -13.54
C CYS A 89 4.78 -5.24 -13.70
N SER A 90 4.07 -6.15 -14.38
CA SER A 90 4.46 -7.56 -14.48
C SER A 90 5.87 -7.74 -15.06
N GLY A 91 6.69 -8.50 -14.33
CA GLY A 91 8.09 -8.76 -14.68
C GLY A 91 9.03 -7.55 -14.54
N LYS A 92 8.55 -6.40 -14.04
CA LYS A 92 9.34 -5.16 -13.96
C LYS A 92 9.53 -4.66 -12.52
N ILE A 93 8.54 -4.82 -11.65
CA ILE A 93 8.56 -4.28 -10.29
C ILE A 93 7.62 -5.08 -9.39
N CYS A 94 7.99 -5.24 -8.11
CA CYS A 94 7.13 -5.89 -7.11
C CYS A 94 6.00 -4.97 -6.63
N LEU A 95 4.97 -5.56 -5.99
CA LEU A 95 3.74 -4.86 -5.61
C LEU A 95 3.51 -4.86 -4.09
N ASP A 96 3.09 -3.72 -3.54
CA ASP A 96 2.58 -3.56 -2.17
C ASP A 96 1.15 -3.01 -2.23
N ILE A 97 0.15 -3.90 -2.21
CA ILE A 97 -1.24 -3.60 -2.57
C ILE A 97 -2.05 -3.26 -1.32
N GLU A 98 -2.59 -2.04 -1.22
CA GLU A 98 -3.56 -1.70 -0.17
C GLU A 98 -4.99 -1.98 -0.63
N LEU A 99 -5.73 -2.82 0.10
CA LEU A 99 -7.18 -2.95 -0.08
C LEU A 99 -7.92 -2.01 0.88
N LYS A 100 -8.69 -1.09 0.30
CA LYS A 100 -9.43 -0.07 1.06
C LYS A 100 -10.69 -0.63 1.73
N GLU A 101 -11.32 -1.62 1.13
CA GLU A 101 -12.50 -2.31 1.63
C GLU A 101 -12.27 -3.83 1.65
N SER A 102 -13.14 -4.55 2.37
CA SER A 102 -13.25 -6.01 2.30
C SER A 102 -14.37 -6.43 1.34
N GLY A 103 -14.30 -7.67 0.83
CA GLY A 103 -15.33 -8.30 0.00
C GLY A 103 -14.91 -8.55 -1.44
N TYR A 104 -13.71 -8.12 -1.83
CA TYR A 104 -13.16 -8.41 -3.16
C TYR A 104 -11.74 -9.01 -3.13
N GLU A 105 -11.31 -9.49 -1.95
CA GLU A 105 -9.96 -10.05 -1.73
C GLU A 105 -9.66 -11.19 -2.72
N ARG A 106 -10.60 -12.13 -2.91
CA ARG A 106 -10.41 -13.27 -3.83
C ARG A 106 -10.15 -12.80 -5.26
N ARG A 107 -10.93 -11.84 -5.74
CA ARG A 107 -10.77 -11.32 -7.12
C ARG A 107 -9.41 -10.64 -7.31
N VAL A 108 -8.96 -9.86 -6.32
CA VAL A 108 -7.61 -9.27 -6.36
C VAL A 108 -6.55 -10.35 -6.39
N ILE A 109 -6.65 -11.34 -5.50
CA ILE A 109 -5.70 -12.45 -5.42
C ILE A 109 -5.62 -13.21 -6.74
N ASP A 110 -6.76 -13.55 -7.34
CA ASP A 110 -6.82 -14.31 -8.60
C ASP A 110 -6.15 -13.53 -9.74
N LEU A 111 -6.42 -12.22 -9.87
CA LEU A 111 -5.79 -11.36 -10.87
C LEU A 111 -4.28 -11.23 -10.67
N VAL A 112 -3.83 -10.99 -9.43
CA VAL A 112 -2.42 -10.81 -9.12
C VAL A 112 -1.65 -12.11 -9.35
N LYS A 113 -2.14 -13.25 -8.88
CA LYS A 113 -1.49 -14.56 -9.05
C LYS A 113 -1.43 -15.03 -10.50
N GLY A 114 -2.25 -14.47 -11.38
CA GLY A 114 -2.14 -14.71 -12.82
C GLY A 114 -0.84 -14.16 -13.44
N ARG A 115 -0.14 -13.24 -12.77
CA ARG A 115 1.03 -12.53 -13.30
C ARG A 115 2.23 -12.47 -12.34
N PHE A 116 2.02 -12.64 -11.03
CA PHE A 116 3.04 -12.47 -9.98
C PHE A 116 3.16 -13.70 -9.09
N GLY A 117 4.39 -14.07 -8.78
CA GLY A 117 4.71 -15.08 -7.77
C GLY A 117 4.56 -14.56 -6.34
N TYR A 118 4.48 -15.46 -5.35
CA TYR A 118 4.29 -15.09 -3.93
C TYR A 118 5.37 -14.19 -3.34
N GLY A 119 6.56 -14.17 -3.90
CA GLY A 119 7.66 -13.29 -3.48
C GLY A 119 7.58 -11.88 -4.07
N GLU A 120 6.71 -11.66 -5.05
CA GLU A 120 6.66 -10.43 -5.84
C GLU A 120 5.55 -9.47 -5.42
N PHE A 121 4.68 -9.88 -4.48
CA PHE A 121 3.63 -9.00 -3.99
C PHE A 121 3.31 -9.21 -2.52
N SER A 122 2.75 -8.17 -1.91
CA SER A 122 2.12 -8.19 -0.60
C SER A 122 0.76 -7.48 -0.66
N ILE A 123 -0.14 -7.87 0.26
CA ILE A 123 -1.45 -7.22 0.43
C ILE A 123 -1.53 -6.67 1.83
N LYS A 124 -1.92 -5.40 1.98
CA LYS A 124 -2.06 -4.74 3.28
C LYS A 124 -3.39 -4.00 3.41
N SER A 125 -3.78 -3.69 4.63
CA SER A 125 -4.96 -2.87 4.91
C SER A 125 -4.91 -2.29 6.34
N PHE A 126 -5.66 -1.21 6.56
CA PHE A 126 -6.02 -0.74 7.91
C PHE A 126 -7.06 -1.64 8.58
N LYS A 127 -7.74 -2.49 7.82
CA LYS A 127 -8.82 -3.37 8.28
C LYS A 127 -8.28 -4.77 8.57
N ASP A 128 -8.28 -5.16 9.84
CA ASP A 128 -7.86 -6.50 10.29
C ASP A 128 -8.56 -7.61 9.50
N LYS A 129 -9.85 -7.41 9.16
CA LYS A 129 -10.65 -8.36 8.40
C LYS A 129 -10.07 -8.68 7.02
N VAL A 130 -9.49 -7.67 6.34
CA VAL A 130 -8.88 -7.87 5.02
C VAL A 130 -7.68 -8.83 5.11
N SER A 131 -6.72 -8.55 6.01
CA SER A 131 -5.56 -9.44 6.21
C SER A 131 -6.00 -10.84 6.61
N TYR A 132 -7.00 -10.97 7.51
CA TYR A 132 -7.55 -12.26 7.89
C TYR A 132 -8.15 -13.01 6.70
N ASN A 133 -8.97 -12.33 5.87
CA ASN A 133 -9.61 -12.92 4.69
C ASN A 133 -8.57 -13.38 3.65
N VAL A 134 -7.54 -12.55 3.38
CA VAL A 134 -6.45 -12.93 2.46
C VAL A 134 -5.77 -14.20 2.95
N LYS A 135 -5.43 -14.29 4.23
CA LYS A 135 -4.82 -15.50 4.83
C LYS A 135 -5.74 -16.71 4.84
N ALA A 136 -7.04 -16.50 4.95
CA ALA A 136 -8.03 -17.60 4.85
C ALA A 136 -8.16 -18.11 3.42
N ILE A 137 -7.97 -17.26 2.42
CA ILE A 137 -8.00 -17.63 1.00
C ILE A 137 -6.71 -18.35 0.60
N ASP A 138 -5.56 -17.77 0.92
CA ASP A 138 -4.24 -18.37 0.64
C ASP A 138 -3.23 -17.93 1.70
N PRO A 139 -2.82 -18.81 2.64
CA PRO A 139 -1.93 -18.47 3.75
C PRO A 139 -0.49 -18.13 3.30
N ARG A 140 -0.11 -18.43 2.06
CA ARG A 140 1.23 -18.13 1.51
C ARG A 140 1.39 -16.66 1.13
N ILE A 141 0.28 -15.93 0.92
CA ILE A 141 0.33 -14.51 0.55
C ILE A 141 0.83 -13.70 1.74
N LYS A 142 1.83 -12.88 1.51
CA LYS A 142 2.38 -11.96 2.51
C LYS A 142 1.38 -10.84 2.79
N THR A 143 0.95 -10.71 4.05
CA THR A 143 -0.04 -9.69 4.45
C THR A 143 0.51 -8.71 5.46
N GLY A 144 0.10 -7.45 5.34
CA GLY A 144 0.48 -6.36 6.22
C GLY A 144 -0.68 -5.70 6.95
N LEU A 145 -0.42 -5.24 8.16
CA LEU A 145 -1.34 -4.42 8.93
C LEU A 145 -0.87 -2.95 8.91
N LEU A 146 -1.69 -2.06 8.33
CA LEU A 146 -1.47 -0.62 8.37
C LEU A 146 -1.90 -0.03 9.71
N VAL A 147 -1.07 0.81 10.30
CA VAL A 147 -1.34 1.53 11.56
C VAL A 147 -0.84 2.98 11.49
N GLY A 148 -1.43 3.86 12.30
CA GLY A 148 -1.00 5.26 12.39
C GLY A 148 -1.91 6.23 11.66
N LYS A 149 -3.23 6.05 11.73
CA LYS A 149 -4.20 7.04 11.21
C LYS A 149 -3.95 8.42 11.80
N LYS A 150 -4.02 9.48 10.98
CA LYS A 150 -3.74 10.87 11.39
C LYS A 150 -4.58 11.32 12.60
N LYS A 151 -5.87 10.96 12.63
CA LYS A 151 -6.80 11.28 13.73
C LYS A 151 -7.16 9.98 14.47
N ALA A 152 -6.40 9.63 15.50
CA ALA A 152 -6.69 8.48 16.34
C ALA A 152 -6.90 8.90 17.79
N LYS A 153 -7.98 8.39 18.44
CA LYS A 153 -8.20 8.51 19.88
C LYS A 153 -7.07 7.79 20.65
N LEU A 154 -6.80 8.18 21.90
CA LEU A 154 -5.70 7.64 22.70
C LEU A 154 -5.69 6.10 22.75
N GLY A 155 -6.83 5.46 23.01
CA GLY A 155 -6.92 3.99 23.04
C GLY A 155 -6.60 3.32 21.70
N VAL A 156 -6.98 3.96 20.57
CA VAL A 156 -6.61 3.50 19.21
C VAL A 156 -5.11 3.65 19.01
N ARG A 157 -4.52 4.79 19.44
CA ARG A 157 -3.08 5.05 19.32
C ARG A 157 -2.24 4.05 20.11
N LEU A 158 -2.67 3.65 21.30
CA LEU A 158 -2.02 2.59 22.07
C LEU A 158 -2.04 1.25 21.35
N ASN A 159 -3.19 0.88 20.76
CA ASN A 159 -3.32 -0.34 19.96
C ASN A 159 -2.51 -0.31 18.65
N GLU A 160 -2.25 0.89 18.11
CA GLU A 160 -1.36 1.08 16.96
C GLU A 160 0.11 0.97 17.34
N TYR A 161 0.49 1.48 18.52
CA TYR A 161 1.85 1.37 19.02
C TYR A 161 2.19 -0.03 19.54
N PHE A 162 1.19 -0.80 20.03
CA PHE A 162 1.32 -2.20 20.45
C PHE A 162 0.46 -3.12 19.55
N PRO A 163 0.83 -3.29 18.26
CA PRO A 163 -0.03 -3.95 17.27
C PRO A 163 -0.04 -5.47 17.36
N GLU A 164 0.82 -6.09 18.19
CA GLU A 164 1.12 -7.52 18.14
C GLU A 164 -0.12 -8.40 18.36
N ARG A 165 -1.06 -7.98 19.23
CA ARG A 165 -2.31 -8.70 19.44
C ARG A 165 -3.19 -8.69 18.19
N ARG A 166 -3.31 -7.53 17.54
CA ARG A 166 -4.06 -7.36 16.28
C ARG A 166 -3.43 -8.19 15.17
N MET A 167 -2.10 -8.12 15.01
CA MET A 167 -1.36 -8.89 14.01
C MET A 167 -1.58 -10.40 14.15
N ARG A 168 -1.52 -10.94 15.38
CA ARG A 168 -1.82 -12.38 15.62
C ARG A 168 -3.25 -12.73 15.23
N ARG A 169 -4.22 -11.87 15.54
CA ARG A 169 -5.65 -12.11 15.21
C ARG A 169 -5.91 -12.09 13.71
N CYS A 170 -5.34 -11.15 12.98
CA CYS A 170 -5.49 -11.05 11.53
C CYS A 170 -4.42 -11.81 10.74
N LYS A 171 -3.49 -12.49 11.44
CA LYS A 171 -2.39 -13.28 10.85
C LYS A 171 -1.49 -12.47 9.92
N ALA A 172 -1.31 -11.17 10.20
CA ALA A 172 -0.43 -10.31 9.41
C ALA A 172 1.04 -10.67 9.60
N ASP A 173 1.79 -10.72 8.51
CA ASP A 173 3.21 -11.08 8.48
C ASP A 173 4.12 -9.89 8.76
N PHE A 174 3.70 -8.68 8.40
CA PHE A 174 4.47 -7.44 8.62
C PHE A 174 3.58 -6.30 9.13
N ILE A 175 4.22 -5.31 9.73
CA ILE A 175 3.56 -4.08 10.18
C ILE A 175 3.93 -2.92 9.25
N SER A 176 2.95 -2.10 8.88
CA SER A 176 3.16 -0.90 8.08
C SER A 176 2.71 0.34 8.87
N PRO A 177 3.59 0.90 9.71
CA PRO A 177 3.29 2.03 10.56
C PRO A 177 3.54 3.37 9.89
N ASN A 178 2.76 4.39 10.29
CA ASN A 178 3.15 5.78 10.05
C ASN A 178 4.50 6.06 10.72
N TYR A 179 5.38 6.84 10.08
CA TYR A 179 6.75 7.09 10.55
C TYR A 179 6.81 7.73 11.95
N LEU A 180 5.78 8.47 12.37
CA LEU A 180 5.69 9.04 13.71
C LEU A 180 5.57 7.98 14.80
N LEU A 181 5.11 6.78 14.50
CA LEU A 181 5.09 5.64 15.42
C LEU A 181 6.44 4.91 15.49
N CYS A 182 7.32 5.10 14.51
CA CYS A 182 8.59 4.40 14.39
C CYS A 182 9.67 4.96 15.33
N THR A 183 9.44 4.85 16.63
CA THR A 183 10.49 5.14 17.61
C THR A 183 11.53 4.02 17.63
N LYS A 184 12.73 4.31 18.17
CA LYS A 184 13.78 3.29 18.36
C LYS A 184 13.27 2.08 19.16
N LYS A 185 12.41 2.33 20.19
CA LYS A 185 11.81 1.28 21.02
C LYS A 185 10.84 0.43 20.20
N PHE A 186 10.01 1.05 19.36
CA PHE A 186 9.07 0.35 18.49
C PHE A 186 9.80 -0.58 17.51
N VAL A 187 10.75 -0.03 16.73
CA VAL A 187 11.49 -0.82 15.73
C VAL A 187 12.29 -1.96 16.37
N LYS A 188 12.98 -1.70 17.50
CA LYS A 188 13.71 -2.73 18.25
C LYS A 188 12.77 -3.86 18.73
N ARG A 189 11.55 -3.52 19.16
CA ARG A 189 10.54 -4.50 19.60
C ARG A 189 10.06 -5.36 18.43
N MET A 190 9.75 -4.76 17.27
CA MET A 190 9.35 -5.50 16.07
C MET A 190 10.46 -6.45 15.61
N LYS A 191 11.70 -5.98 15.55
CA LYS A 191 12.87 -6.81 15.20
C LYS A 191 13.05 -8.02 16.11
N ARG A 192 12.92 -7.83 17.44
CA ARG A 192 13.02 -8.98 18.39
C ARG A 192 11.93 -10.04 18.18
N LYS A 193 10.83 -9.65 17.56
CA LYS A 193 9.70 -10.55 17.23
C LYS A 193 9.74 -11.03 15.78
N HIS A 194 10.80 -10.71 15.04
CA HIS A 194 10.95 -11.02 13.62
C HIS A 194 9.79 -10.48 12.76
N ILE A 195 9.21 -9.33 13.13
CA ILE A 195 8.15 -8.66 12.40
C ILE A 195 8.78 -7.57 11.52
N PRO A 196 8.73 -7.70 10.18
CA PRO A 196 9.20 -6.67 9.27
C PRO A 196 8.41 -5.36 9.42
N VAL A 197 9.10 -4.22 9.23
CA VAL A 197 8.54 -2.88 9.37
C VAL A 197 8.63 -2.13 8.03
N TYR A 198 7.49 -1.82 7.42
CA TYR A 198 7.35 -1.04 6.18
C TYR A 198 6.77 0.32 6.52
N VAL A 199 7.61 1.30 6.71
CA VAL A 199 7.23 2.62 7.25
C VAL A 199 6.69 3.56 6.16
N TRP A 200 5.60 4.28 6.43
CA TRP A 200 4.95 5.24 5.52
C TRP A 200 4.57 6.57 6.20
N THR A 201 4.28 7.62 5.50
CA THR A 201 4.88 8.00 4.23
C THR A 201 6.03 8.92 4.56
N VAL A 202 7.22 8.59 4.10
CA VAL A 202 8.46 9.29 4.48
C VAL A 202 9.00 10.02 3.27
N ASN A 203 8.85 11.35 3.22
CA ASN A 203 9.24 12.17 2.08
C ASN A 203 10.44 13.08 2.36
N ASP A 204 10.73 13.32 3.62
CA ASP A 204 11.84 14.16 4.05
C ASP A 204 13.16 13.36 4.14
N PRO A 205 14.27 13.83 3.53
CA PRO A 205 15.55 13.11 3.53
C PRO A 205 16.14 12.85 4.93
N HIS A 206 15.87 13.72 5.90
CA HIS A 206 16.31 13.50 7.29
C HIS A 206 15.58 12.31 7.92
N TRP A 207 14.24 12.24 7.73
CA TRP A 207 13.44 11.12 8.21
C TRP A 207 13.76 9.82 7.47
N MET A 208 14.02 9.87 6.16
CA MET A 208 14.49 8.70 5.40
C MET A 208 15.77 8.12 6.00
N ARG A 209 16.80 8.95 6.16
CA ARG A 209 18.06 8.53 6.81
C ARG A 209 17.86 8.00 8.23
N ARG A 210 16.94 8.60 8.99
CA ARG A 210 16.61 8.13 10.34
C ARG A 210 15.98 6.74 10.31
N MET A 211 15.01 6.48 9.42
CA MET A 211 14.35 5.18 9.28
C MET A 211 15.36 4.10 8.86
N CYS A 212 16.22 4.38 7.89
CA CYS A 212 17.31 3.48 7.49
C CYS A 212 18.25 3.15 8.68
N ARG A 213 18.68 4.17 9.45
CA ARG A 213 19.51 3.95 10.65
C ARG A 213 18.81 3.15 11.75
N LEU A 214 17.50 3.26 11.89
CA LEU A 214 16.72 2.40 12.78
C LEU A 214 16.62 0.97 12.25
N GLY A 215 16.90 0.79 10.96
CA GLY A 215 16.91 -0.48 10.25
C GLY A 215 15.51 -1.02 10.02
N VAL A 216 14.59 -0.17 9.57
CA VAL A 216 13.31 -0.62 9.02
C VAL A 216 13.56 -1.44 7.75
N ASP A 217 12.65 -2.34 7.42
CA ASP A 217 12.81 -3.23 6.27
C ASP A 217 12.46 -2.54 4.96
N ALA A 218 11.52 -1.57 4.99
CA ALA A 218 11.16 -0.78 3.82
C ALA A 218 10.74 0.66 4.22
N VAL A 219 10.97 1.60 3.30
CA VAL A 219 10.47 2.98 3.34
C VAL A 219 9.51 3.18 2.17
N ILE A 220 8.28 3.57 2.49
CA ILE A 220 7.23 3.93 1.52
C ILE A 220 7.25 5.45 1.37
N THR A 221 7.49 5.94 0.14
CA THR A 221 7.75 7.36 -0.15
C THR A 221 7.15 7.81 -1.47
N ASP A 222 6.74 9.08 -1.52
CA ASP A 222 6.34 9.77 -2.76
C ASP A 222 7.55 10.17 -3.62
N ARG A 223 8.77 10.13 -3.02
CA ARG A 223 10.04 10.56 -3.60
C ARG A 223 11.06 9.41 -3.64
N PRO A 224 10.81 8.34 -4.42
CA PRO A 224 11.76 7.22 -4.53
C PRO A 224 13.12 7.65 -5.07
N ASP A 225 13.19 8.72 -5.87
CA ASP A 225 14.39 9.33 -6.42
C ASP A 225 15.42 9.78 -5.37
N ILE A 226 14.99 10.10 -4.15
CA ILE A 226 15.89 10.52 -3.07
C ILE A 226 16.66 9.34 -2.47
N MET A 227 16.16 8.13 -2.63
CA MET A 227 16.74 6.90 -2.07
C MET A 227 17.39 5.98 -3.12
N ARG A 228 17.37 6.38 -4.39
CA ARG A 228 17.90 5.65 -5.55
C ARG A 228 18.94 6.45 -6.33
#